data_378b02ecc7bd5bbeb49d87fd175c7b78
#
_entry.id   378b02ecc7bd5bbeb49d87fd175c7b78
#
_cell.length_a   1.000
_cell.length_b   1.000
_cell.length_c   1.000
_cell.angle_alpha   90.00
_cell.angle_beta   90.00
_cell.angle_gamma   90.00
#
_symmetry.space_group_name_H-M   'P 1'
#
loop_
_entity.id
_entity.type
_entity.pdbx_description
1 polymer ?
#
loop_
_entity_poly.entity_id
_entity_poly.type
_entity_poly.pdbx_seq_one_letter_code
_entity_poly.pdbx_strand_id
1 'polypeptide(L)'
;MKHLVKKLSTLFIVAVLAVTMLLPATANAATKSASEIPYAENIILSCGAGYSTISIRYPEKIKKITSSDNDILDLKYFDGGYWSGNLFTFSYIAAKGTVVLTAKGKSGKQYITNLTINKYVNPVKKFKIGSKNLASQFKKSGDGYAKIKKTQKQKISIKTKKGWKVSSITYDDSRLKKPKKVKNNKSITIKKPNSSDKNGSQIFVQLQNQKTGAISVLTVSLD
;
A
#
# COMPACT_ATOMS: atom_id res chain seq x y z
N MET A 1 33.90 -0.07 41.13
CA MET A 1 32.42 -0.10 41.08
C MET A 1 31.80 0.81 40.02
N LYS A 2 32.29 2.03 39.75
CA LYS A 2 31.69 2.93 38.73
C LYS A 2 31.71 2.43 37.27
N HIS A 3 32.68 1.59 36.88
CA HIS A 3 32.78 1.05 35.53
C HIS A 3 31.85 -0.14 35.26
N LEU A 4 31.43 -0.90 36.27
CA LEU A 4 30.54 -2.02 36.15
C LEU A 4 29.09 -1.58 35.88
N VAL A 5 28.67 -0.51 36.54
CA VAL A 5 27.31 0.04 36.39
C VAL A 5 27.08 0.61 35.00
N LYS A 6 28.10 1.26 34.39
CA LYS A 6 27.98 1.75 32.99
C LYS A 6 27.83 0.63 31.96
N LYS A 7 28.51 -0.52 32.14
CA LYS A 7 28.38 -1.67 31.22
C LYS A 7 27.03 -2.37 31.37
N LEU A 8 26.47 -2.45 32.57
CA LEU A 8 25.13 -3.04 32.78
C LEU A 8 24.03 -2.18 32.18
N SER A 9 24.09 -0.84 32.31
CA SER A 9 23.08 0.04 31.72
C SER A 9 23.06 -0.01 30.18
N THR A 10 24.24 -0.13 29.55
CA THR A 10 24.33 -0.24 28.08
C THR A 10 23.77 -1.58 27.56
N LEU A 11 24.01 -2.65 28.33
CA LEU A 11 23.49 -3.98 27.97
C LEU A 11 21.94 -4.04 28.10
N PHE A 12 21.41 -3.36 29.12
CA PHE A 12 19.94 -3.33 29.33
C PHE A 12 19.20 -2.53 28.24
N ILE A 13 19.79 -1.42 27.75
CA ILE A 13 19.21 -0.61 26.68
C ILE A 13 19.24 -1.36 25.36
N VAL A 14 20.29 -2.13 25.07
CA VAL A 14 20.37 -2.96 23.85
C VAL A 14 19.38 -4.13 23.92
N ALA A 15 19.17 -4.73 25.10
CA ALA A 15 18.20 -5.82 25.27
C ALA A 15 16.74 -5.33 25.13
N VAL A 16 16.41 -4.14 25.62
CA VAL A 16 15.07 -3.56 25.48
C VAL A 16 14.77 -3.17 24.03
N LEU A 17 15.75 -2.66 23.29
CA LEU A 17 15.61 -2.38 21.84
C LEU A 17 15.49 -3.63 20.99
N ALA A 18 16.07 -4.76 21.38
CA ALA A 18 15.97 -6.01 20.65
C ALA A 18 14.62 -6.72 20.86
N VAL A 19 13.97 -6.56 22.01
CA VAL A 19 12.66 -7.17 22.31
C VAL A 19 11.50 -6.44 21.60
N THR A 20 11.64 -5.16 21.29
CA THR A 20 10.59 -4.42 20.55
C THR A 20 10.55 -4.71 19.05
N MET A 21 11.54 -5.44 18.49
CA MET A 21 11.55 -5.81 17.07
C MET A 21 10.98 -7.21 16.77
N LEU A 22 10.65 -7.98 17.80
CA LEU A 22 10.02 -9.31 17.68
C LEU A 22 8.52 -9.24 18.02
N LEU A 23 7.78 -8.40 17.29
CA LEU A 23 6.34 -8.60 17.22
C LEU A 23 6.09 -9.83 16.34
N PRO A 24 5.51 -10.91 16.86
CA PRO A 24 5.11 -12.02 16.04
C PRO A 24 4.08 -11.50 15.04
N ALA A 25 4.41 -11.55 13.76
CA ALA A 25 3.42 -11.42 12.70
C ALA A 25 2.47 -12.61 12.84
N THR A 26 1.45 -12.49 13.70
CA THR A 26 0.33 -13.43 13.72
C THR A 26 -0.36 -13.30 12.37
N ALA A 27 -0.01 -14.23 11.51
CA ALA A 27 -0.55 -14.38 10.19
C ALA A 27 -2.00 -14.86 10.27
N ASN A 28 -2.94 -13.95 10.50
CA ASN A 28 -4.28 -14.19 10.05
C ASN A 28 -4.27 -14.06 8.53
N ALA A 29 -4.40 -15.20 7.85
CA ALA A 29 -4.48 -15.32 6.40
C ALA A 29 -5.81 -14.79 5.85
N ALA A 30 -6.22 -13.60 6.28
CA ALA A 30 -7.27 -12.84 5.61
C ALA A 30 -6.71 -12.38 4.25
N THR A 31 -7.47 -12.58 3.21
CA THR A 31 -7.21 -12.15 1.84
C THR A 31 -6.84 -10.68 1.82
N LYS A 32 -5.55 -10.37 1.65
CA LYS A 32 -5.10 -8.97 1.55
C LYS A 32 -5.51 -8.42 0.19
N SER A 33 -6.23 -7.30 0.19
CA SER A 33 -6.49 -6.56 -1.02
C SER A 33 -5.18 -5.99 -1.59
N ALA A 34 -5.21 -5.62 -2.85
CA ALA A 34 -4.01 -5.35 -3.61
C ALA A 34 -3.18 -4.14 -3.16
N SER A 35 -3.83 -3.13 -2.57
CA SER A 35 -3.19 -1.88 -2.10
C SER A 35 -3.15 -1.77 -0.57
N GLU A 36 -3.26 -2.89 0.14
CA GLU A 36 -3.45 -2.90 1.58
C GLU A 36 -2.16 -2.65 2.34
N ILE A 37 -2.23 -1.69 3.27
CA ILE A 37 -1.17 -1.32 4.21
C ILE A 37 -1.61 -1.76 5.61
N PRO A 38 -0.77 -2.46 6.40
CA PRO A 38 -1.05 -2.72 7.81
C PRO A 38 -1.19 -1.40 8.59
N TYR A 39 -2.08 -1.36 9.56
CA TYR A 39 -2.19 -0.24 10.46
C TYR A 39 -0.84 0.05 11.14
N ALA A 40 -0.50 1.32 11.19
CA ALA A 40 0.62 1.85 11.97
C ALA A 40 0.24 3.26 12.46
N GLU A 41 0.82 3.69 13.56
CA GLU A 41 0.61 5.04 14.11
C GLU A 41 1.17 6.13 13.19
N ASN A 42 2.21 5.81 12.43
CA ASN A 42 2.81 6.71 11.46
C ASN A 42 2.89 6.01 10.11
N ILE A 43 2.22 6.56 9.12
CA ILE A 43 2.22 6.09 7.74
C ILE A 43 2.66 7.23 6.84
N ILE A 44 3.67 6.98 6.01
CA ILE A 44 4.16 7.95 5.03
C ILE A 44 3.82 7.45 3.64
N LEU A 45 3.08 8.23 2.87
CA LEU A 45 2.73 7.93 1.49
C LEU A 45 3.50 8.84 0.53
N SER A 46 3.91 8.29 -0.60
CA SER A 46 4.43 9.06 -1.74
C SER A 46 3.41 8.97 -2.87
N CYS A 47 2.45 9.89 -2.86
CA CYS A 47 1.39 9.98 -3.87
C CYS A 47 1.10 11.44 -4.22
N GLY A 48 0.58 11.66 -5.43
CA GLY A 48 0.15 12.98 -5.89
C GLY A 48 -1.26 13.31 -5.39
N ALA A 49 -1.66 14.57 -5.57
CA ALA A 49 -3.07 14.93 -5.50
C ALA A 49 -3.86 14.16 -6.58
N GLY A 50 -5.08 13.74 -6.26
CA GLY A 50 -5.94 12.99 -7.17
C GLY A 50 -6.17 11.54 -6.75
N TYR A 51 -6.53 10.70 -7.70
CA TYR A 51 -6.92 9.31 -7.44
C TYR A 51 -5.71 8.43 -7.09
N SER A 52 -5.68 7.93 -5.85
CA SER A 52 -4.78 6.86 -5.43
C SER A 52 -5.55 5.99 -4.45
N THR A 53 -5.96 4.80 -4.89
CA THR A 53 -6.66 3.86 -4.00
C THR A 53 -5.68 3.22 -3.03
N ILE A 54 -5.83 3.52 -1.76
CA ILE A 54 -5.00 2.99 -0.67
C ILE A 54 -5.91 2.47 0.43
N SER A 55 -5.55 1.32 0.98
CA SER A 55 -6.32 0.70 2.05
C SER A 55 -5.45 0.51 3.30
N ILE A 56 -5.98 0.92 4.45
CA ILE A 56 -5.35 0.67 5.75
C ILE A 56 -6.14 -0.45 6.45
N ARG A 57 -5.44 -1.52 6.82
CA ARG A 57 -6.03 -2.61 7.59
C ARG A 57 -5.84 -2.39 9.08
N TYR A 58 -6.93 -2.12 9.77
CA TYR A 58 -6.95 -1.99 11.22
C TYR A 58 -7.00 -3.36 11.91
N PRO A 59 -6.61 -3.45 13.20
CA PRO A 59 -6.64 -4.70 13.95
C PRO A 59 -8.05 -5.29 14.17
N GLU A 60 -9.07 -4.44 14.11
CA GLU A 60 -10.47 -4.82 14.25
C GLU A 60 -11.39 -4.07 13.27
N LYS A 61 -12.67 -4.47 13.26
CA LYS A 61 -13.70 -3.74 12.49
C LYS A 61 -13.90 -2.33 13.06
N ILE A 62 -13.81 -1.33 12.19
CA ILE A 62 -13.95 0.08 12.53
C ILE A 62 -15.41 0.51 12.37
N LYS A 63 -15.93 1.27 13.32
CA LYS A 63 -17.27 1.88 13.28
C LYS A 63 -17.29 3.26 12.64
N LYS A 64 -16.25 4.05 12.90
CA LYS A 64 -16.15 5.43 12.44
C LYS A 64 -14.69 5.79 12.23
N ILE A 65 -14.42 6.61 11.23
CA ILE A 65 -13.13 7.25 11.02
C ILE A 65 -13.35 8.74 10.76
N THR A 66 -12.42 9.55 11.23
CA THR A 66 -12.40 10.99 10.99
C THR A 66 -11.01 11.42 10.55
N SER A 67 -10.97 12.42 9.68
CA SER A 67 -9.77 13.14 9.28
C SER A 67 -9.70 14.46 10.04
N SER A 68 -8.51 14.84 10.50
CA SER A 68 -8.29 16.16 11.12
C SER A 68 -8.29 17.29 10.08
N ASP A 69 -8.10 16.96 8.79
CA ASP A 69 -8.02 17.92 7.70
C ASP A 69 -8.56 17.32 6.40
N ASN A 70 -9.74 17.76 6.01
CA ASN A 70 -10.40 17.29 4.78
C ASN A 70 -9.83 17.96 3.52
N ASP A 71 -9.08 19.07 3.64
CA ASP A 71 -8.42 19.70 2.51
C ASP A 71 -7.17 18.89 2.07
N ILE A 72 -6.64 18.07 2.97
CA ILE A 72 -5.56 17.12 2.68
C ILE A 72 -6.12 15.76 2.26
N LEU A 73 -7.05 15.21 3.07
CA LEU A 73 -7.68 13.92 2.81
C LEU A 73 -9.18 14.03 3.07
N ASP A 74 -9.96 14.16 2.00
CA ASP A 74 -11.42 14.24 2.07
C ASP A 74 -12.03 12.84 2.21
N LEU A 75 -12.56 12.57 3.40
CA LEU A 75 -13.29 11.33 3.69
C LEU A 75 -14.75 11.38 3.24
N LYS A 76 -15.29 12.56 2.90
CA LYS A 76 -16.69 12.74 2.47
C LYS A 76 -16.90 12.36 1.00
N TYR A 77 -15.85 12.42 0.19
CA TYR A 77 -15.92 12.15 -1.26
C TYR A 77 -16.34 10.71 -1.57
N PHE A 78 -16.17 9.79 -0.62
CA PHE A 78 -16.69 8.44 -0.69
C PHE A 78 -17.69 8.28 0.44
N ASP A 79 -18.96 8.37 0.13
CA ASP A 79 -20.12 8.11 0.95
C ASP A 79 -19.86 7.08 2.07
N GLY A 80 -19.11 7.54 3.11
CA GLY A 80 -18.72 6.75 4.27
C GLY A 80 -17.48 5.85 4.15
N GLY A 81 -16.50 6.13 3.27
CA GLY A 81 -15.29 5.32 3.15
C GLY A 81 -15.60 3.84 2.89
N TYR A 82 -15.05 3.27 1.85
CA TYR A 82 -15.36 1.90 1.49
C TYR A 82 -14.87 0.92 2.56
N TRP A 83 -15.78 0.52 3.45
CA TRP A 83 -15.49 -0.41 4.53
C TRP A 83 -15.70 -1.85 4.07
N SER A 84 -14.64 -2.63 4.10
CA SER A 84 -14.72 -4.09 4.03
C SER A 84 -14.18 -4.67 5.33
N GLY A 85 -15.06 -4.92 6.29
CA GLY A 85 -14.65 -5.47 7.58
C GLY A 85 -13.78 -4.51 8.40
N ASN A 86 -12.47 -4.81 8.50
CA ASN A 86 -11.48 -3.99 9.19
C ASN A 86 -10.58 -3.19 8.24
N LEU A 87 -10.93 -3.14 6.96
CA LEU A 87 -10.18 -2.44 5.93
C LEU A 87 -10.82 -1.09 5.64
N PHE A 88 -10.05 -0.03 5.79
CA PHE A 88 -10.44 1.33 5.37
C PHE A 88 -9.74 1.69 4.07
N THR A 89 -10.51 1.93 3.02
CA THR A 89 -10.01 2.31 1.70
C THR A 89 -10.37 3.76 1.42
N PHE A 90 -9.40 4.54 1.02
CA PHE A 90 -9.58 5.89 0.52
C PHE A 90 -8.96 6.01 -0.88
N SER A 91 -9.60 6.80 -1.73
CA SER A 91 -9.21 6.95 -3.13
C SER A 91 -8.91 8.38 -3.51
N TYR A 92 -9.16 9.34 -2.62
CA TYR A 92 -8.94 10.75 -2.91
C TYR A 92 -8.01 11.39 -1.90
N ILE A 93 -6.93 11.97 -2.43
CA ILE A 93 -5.97 12.79 -1.70
C ILE A 93 -5.97 14.15 -2.38
N ALA A 94 -6.43 15.17 -1.67
CA ALA A 94 -6.57 16.52 -2.22
C ALA A 94 -5.21 17.25 -2.28
N ALA A 95 -4.39 17.09 -1.24
CA ALA A 95 -3.13 17.80 -1.11
C ALA A 95 -2.04 16.97 -0.44
N LYS A 96 -0.80 17.46 -0.51
CA LYS A 96 0.30 16.98 0.34
C LYS A 96 0.19 17.60 1.73
N GLY A 97 0.61 16.89 2.75
CA GLY A 97 0.58 17.37 4.13
C GLY A 97 0.56 16.22 5.13
N THR A 98 0.31 16.54 6.37
CA THR A 98 0.09 15.55 7.43
C THR A 98 -1.32 15.70 7.97
N VAL A 99 -2.04 14.59 8.07
CA VAL A 99 -3.38 14.53 8.61
C VAL A 99 -3.44 13.43 9.66
N VAL A 100 -4.22 13.65 10.71
CA VAL A 100 -4.47 12.65 11.75
C VAL A 100 -5.79 11.94 11.44
N LEU A 101 -5.72 10.64 11.22
CA LEU A 101 -6.88 9.77 11.12
C LEU A 101 -7.19 9.19 12.48
N THR A 102 -8.40 9.39 12.97
CA THR A 102 -8.91 8.78 14.20
C THR A 102 -9.97 7.74 13.85
N ALA A 103 -9.65 6.48 14.03
CA ALA A 103 -10.54 5.36 13.76
C ALA A 103 -11.05 4.77 15.08
N LYS A 104 -12.39 4.68 15.26
CA LYS A 104 -13.03 4.05 16.42
C LYS A 104 -13.43 2.62 16.08
N GLY A 105 -12.83 1.66 16.75
CA GLY A 105 -13.11 0.24 16.61
C GLY A 105 -14.47 -0.18 17.18
N LYS A 106 -14.91 -1.39 16.82
CA LYS A 106 -16.15 -1.99 17.36
C LYS A 106 -16.06 -2.21 18.87
N SER A 107 -14.88 -2.53 19.39
CA SER A 107 -14.57 -2.64 20.83
C SER A 107 -14.64 -1.31 21.59
N GLY A 108 -14.71 -0.17 20.90
CA GLY A 108 -14.59 1.16 21.50
C GLY A 108 -13.16 1.73 21.50
N LYS A 109 -12.16 0.92 21.21
CA LYS A 109 -10.76 1.34 21.12
C LYS A 109 -10.57 2.35 19.99
N GLN A 110 -9.72 3.34 20.22
CA GLN A 110 -9.30 4.31 19.21
C GLN A 110 -7.94 3.94 18.62
N TYR A 111 -7.81 4.14 17.32
CA TYR A 111 -6.59 3.95 16.54
C TYR A 111 -6.24 5.28 15.89
N ILE A 112 -5.12 5.86 16.29
CA ILE A 112 -4.62 7.12 15.76
C ILE A 112 -3.58 6.83 14.69
N THR A 113 -3.71 7.43 13.52
CA THR A 113 -2.74 7.32 12.43
C THR A 113 -2.30 8.71 12.00
N ASN A 114 -1.03 9.05 12.17
CA ASN A 114 -0.41 10.22 11.57
C ASN A 114 -0.07 9.88 10.11
N LEU A 115 -0.90 10.30 9.18
CA LEU A 115 -0.74 10.03 7.76
C LEU A 115 -0.02 11.22 7.11
N THR A 116 1.24 11.03 6.75
CA THR A 116 2.02 12.03 6.00
C THR A 116 1.97 11.72 4.52
N ILE A 117 1.50 12.68 3.72
CA ILE A 117 1.35 12.57 2.27
C ILE A 117 2.42 13.44 1.60
N ASN A 118 3.38 12.81 0.96
CA ASN A 118 4.45 13.47 0.24
C ASN A 118 4.11 13.58 -1.25
N LYS A 119 4.71 14.57 -1.92
CA LYS A 119 4.67 14.67 -3.38
C LYS A 119 5.11 13.34 -4.01
N TYR A 120 4.40 12.93 -5.04
CA TYR A 120 4.73 11.72 -5.79
C TYR A 120 6.16 11.76 -6.35
N VAL A 121 6.87 10.67 -6.15
CA VAL A 121 8.18 10.42 -6.73
C VAL A 121 8.13 9.06 -7.42
N ASN A 122 8.34 9.03 -8.74
CA ASN A 122 8.36 7.78 -9.49
C ASN A 122 9.40 6.81 -8.92
N PRO A 123 8.99 5.66 -8.32
CA PRO A 123 9.90 4.74 -7.65
C PRO A 123 10.57 3.72 -8.58
N VAL A 124 10.19 3.68 -9.88
CA VAL A 124 10.66 2.63 -10.80
C VAL A 124 11.52 3.18 -11.93
N LYS A 125 12.55 2.41 -12.31
CA LYS A 125 13.33 2.58 -13.56
C LYS A 125 12.71 1.78 -14.71
N LYS A 126 12.09 0.63 -14.41
CA LYS A 126 11.49 -0.28 -15.37
C LYS A 126 10.29 -0.95 -14.75
N PHE A 127 9.20 -1.02 -15.51
CA PHE A 127 8.02 -1.80 -15.18
C PHE A 127 7.52 -2.47 -16.46
N LYS A 128 7.73 -3.78 -16.55
CA LYS A 128 7.31 -4.55 -17.72
C LYS A 128 6.20 -5.53 -17.40
N ILE A 129 5.26 -5.64 -18.34
CA ILE A 129 4.29 -6.71 -18.45
C ILE A 129 4.56 -7.37 -19.81
N GLY A 130 5.13 -8.57 -19.80
CA GLY A 130 5.65 -9.22 -21.00
C GLY A 130 6.78 -8.39 -21.63
N SER A 131 6.65 -8.06 -22.90
CA SER A 131 7.59 -7.21 -23.65
C SER A 131 7.37 -5.71 -23.41
N LYS A 132 6.15 -5.29 -23.02
CA LYS A 132 5.75 -3.88 -22.90
C LYS A 132 6.35 -3.22 -21.66
N ASN A 133 7.07 -2.11 -21.82
CA ASN A 133 7.60 -1.31 -20.72
C ASN A 133 6.69 -0.12 -20.44
N LEU A 134 6.17 -0.03 -19.22
CA LEU A 134 5.21 0.98 -18.78
C LEU A 134 5.85 2.08 -17.92
N ALA A 135 7.17 2.06 -17.69
CA ALA A 135 7.84 2.95 -16.73
C ALA A 135 7.64 4.45 -17.03
N SER A 136 7.45 4.81 -18.30
CA SER A 136 7.18 6.19 -18.73
C SER A 136 5.84 6.72 -18.25
N GLN A 137 4.85 5.85 -18.05
CA GLN A 137 3.52 6.22 -17.56
C GLN A 137 3.54 6.71 -16.11
N PHE A 138 4.49 6.18 -15.32
CA PHE A 138 4.64 6.54 -13.90
C PHE A 138 5.49 7.80 -13.66
N LYS A 139 5.65 8.70 -14.64
CA LYS A 139 6.41 9.93 -14.44
C LYS A 139 5.72 10.94 -13.53
N LYS A 140 4.38 11.02 -13.61
CA LYS A 140 3.57 12.04 -12.91
C LYS A 140 2.65 11.48 -11.84
N SER A 141 2.21 10.22 -11.97
CA SER A 141 1.30 9.54 -11.03
C SER A 141 1.66 8.07 -10.87
N GLY A 142 1.03 7.40 -9.91
CA GLY A 142 1.13 5.95 -9.72
C GLY A 142 0.29 5.13 -10.69
N ASP A 143 -0.40 5.76 -11.65
CA ASP A 143 -1.36 5.10 -12.53
C ASP A 143 -0.76 4.79 -13.88
N GLY A 144 -1.06 3.62 -14.37
CA GLY A 144 -0.63 3.13 -15.67
C GLY A 144 -1.69 2.26 -16.33
N TYR A 145 -1.47 1.96 -17.60
CA TYR A 145 -2.41 1.26 -18.43
C TYR A 145 -1.72 0.28 -19.36
N ALA A 146 -2.31 -0.90 -19.52
CA ALA A 146 -1.81 -1.91 -20.48
C ALA A 146 -2.95 -2.64 -21.19
N LYS A 147 -2.96 -2.54 -22.52
CA LYS A 147 -3.90 -3.27 -23.36
C LYS A 147 -3.53 -4.76 -23.43
N ILE A 148 -4.45 -5.63 -23.08
CA ILE A 148 -4.33 -7.10 -23.09
C ILE A 148 -5.21 -7.67 -24.22
N LYS A 149 -4.61 -7.98 -25.36
CA LYS A 149 -5.34 -8.43 -26.54
C LYS A 149 -5.91 -9.85 -26.44
N LYS A 150 -5.26 -10.72 -25.63
CA LYS A 150 -5.65 -12.12 -25.44
C LYS A 150 -5.22 -12.63 -24.07
N THR A 151 -5.93 -13.62 -23.56
CA THR A 151 -5.50 -14.35 -22.37
C THR A 151 -4.16 -15.03 -22.62
N GLN A 152 -3.15 -14.69 -21.86
CA GLN A 152 -1.81 -15.27 -22.02
C GLN A 152 -0.94 -15.14 -20.77
N LYS A 153 0.09 -15.98 -20.72
CA LYS A 153 1.10 -15.92 -19.69
C LYS A 153 2.02 -14.71 -19.92
N GLN A 154 2.11 -13.81 -18.92
CA GLN A 154 2.90 -12.58 -18.99
C GLN A 154 3.88 -12.52 -17.81
N LYS A 155 5.14 -12.20 -18.10
CA LYS A 155 6.15 -11.94 -17.06
C LYS A 155 5.99 -10.51 -16.55
N ILE A 156 5.87 -10.35 -15.22
CA ILE A 156 5.91 -9.04 -14.55
C ILE A 156 7.32 -8.80 -14.05
N SER A 157 7.95 -7.73 -14.50
CA SER A 157 9.34 -7.40 -14.16
C SER A 157 9.48 -5.94 -13.79
N ILE A 158 9.91 -5.68 -12.55
CA ILE A 158 10.05 -4.35 -11.99
C ILE A 158 11.49 -4.14 -11.53
N LYS A 159 12.13 -3.05 -12.01
CA LYS A 159 13.40 -2.54 -11.51
C LYS A 159 13.16 -1.19 -10.84
N THR A 160 13.47 -1.10 -9.56
CA THR A 160 13.28 0.12 -8.77
C THR A 160 14.42 1.12 -8.99
N LYS A 161 14.17 2.38 -8.66
CA LYS A 161 15.22 3.38 -8.45
C LYS A 161 15.96 3.12 -7.15
N LYS A 162 17.14 3.76 -6.98
CA LYS A 162 17.95 3.66 -5.75
C LYS A 162 17.10 4.05 -4.53
N GLY A 163 17.22 3.30 -3.45
CA GLY A 163 16.49 3.53 -2.21
C GLY A 163 15.05 2.99 -2.19
N TRP A 164 14.54 2.41 -3.28
CA TRP A 164 13.21 1.80 -3.33
C TRP A 164 13.28 0.29 -3.44
N LYS A 165 12.36 -0.41 -2.77
CA LYS A 165 12.16 -1.86 -2.90
C LYS A 165 10.71 -2.17 -3.22
N VAL A 166 10.46 -3.26 -3.96
CA VAL A 166 9.12 -3.82 -4.15
C VAL A 166 8.74 -4.56 -2.88
N SER A 167 7.64 -4.15 -2.25
CA SER A 167 7.09 -4.81 -1.06
C SER A 167 6.07 -5.87 -1.43
N SER A 168 5.21 -5.60 -2.42
CA SER A 168 4.26 -6.58 -2.92
C SER A 168 3.88 -6.30 -4.38
N ILE A 169 3.46 -7.36 -5.08
CA ILE A 169 2.79 -7.29 -6.38
C ILE A 169 1.55 -8.14 -6.27
N THR A 170 0.41 -7.59 -6.69
CA THR A 170 -0.88 -8.28 -6.67
C THR A 170 -1.57 -8.10 -8.01
N TYR A 171 -2.06 -9.19 -8.57
CA TYR A 171 -2.97 -9.21 -9.70
C TYR A 171 -4.39 -9.40 -9.18
N ASP A 172 -5.26 -8.47 -9.48
CA ASP A 172 -6.67 -8.49 -9.16
C ASP A 172 -7.49 -8.56 -10.45
N ASP A 173 -8.53 -9.38 -10.43
CA ASP A 173 -9.40 -9.63 -11.58
C ASP A 173 -10.76 -10.03 -11.00
N SER A 174 -11.82 -9.37 -11.42
CA SER A 174 -13.19 -9.61 -10.93
C SER A 174 -13.65 -11.07 -10.97
N ARG A 175 -13.01 -11.88 -11.85
CA ARG A 175 -13.27 -13.32 -12.00
C ARG A 175 -12.47 -14.20 -11.03
N LEU A 176 -11.62 -13.62 -10.21
CA LEU A 176 -10.88 -14.33 -9.16
C LEU A 176 -11.65 -14.25 -7.83
N LYS A 177 -11.74 -15.36 -7.11
CA LYS A 177 -12.31 -15.35 -5.75
C LYS A 177 -11.54 -14.43 -4.78
N LYS A 178 -10.26 -14.17 -5.07
CA LYS A 178 -9.37 -13.31 -4.30
C LYS A 178 -8.19 -12.82 -5.16
N PRO A 179 -7.62 -11.65 -4.87
CA PRO A 179 -6.43 -11.13 -5.53
C PRO A 179 -5.25 -12.12 -5.43
N LYS A 180 -4.48 -12.24 -6.50
CA LYS A 180 -3.36 -13.17 -6.60
C LYS A 180 -2.03 -12.45 -6.35
N LYS A 181 -1.27 -12.90 -5.34
CA LYS A 181 0.10 -12.43 -5.13
C LYS A 181 1.02 -12.90 -6.26
N VAL A 182 1.87 -12.01 -6.71
CA VAL A 182 2.83 -12.24 -7.79
C VAL A 182 4.24 -11.97 -7.27
N LYS A 183 5.18 -12.86 -7.56
CA LYS A 183 6.60 -12.59 -7.31
C LYS A 183 7.19 -11.77 -8.46
N ASN A 184 8.05 -10.80 -8.15
CA ASN A 184 8.77 -10.04 -9.18
C ASN A 184 9.58 -10.98 -10.10
N ASN A 185 9.65 -10.67 -11.38
CA ASN A 185 10.27 -11.48 -12.43
C ASN A 185 9.62 -12.86 -12.69
N LYS A 186 8.40 -13.09 -12.18
CA LYS A 186 7.62 -14.31 -12.47
C LYS A 186 6.50 -14.03 -13.46
N SER A 187 6.07 -15.09 -14.12
CA SER A 187 4.95 -15.03 -15.07
C SER A 187 3.64 -15.43 -14.38
N ILE A 188 2.58 -14.75 -14.76
CA ILE A 188 1.19 -15.09 -14.41
C ILE A 188 0.34 -15.13 -15.67
N THR A 189 -0.76 -15.87 -15.63
CA THR A 189 -1.77 -15.80 -16.69
C THR A 189 -2.62 -14.57 -16.44
N ILE A 190 -2.56 -13.60 -17.35
CA ILE A 190 -3.44 -12.43 -17.38
C ILE A 190 -4.58 -12.76 -18.36
N LYS A 191 -5.80 -12.68 -17.86
CA LYS A 191 -6.99 -12.92 -18.67
C LYS A 191 -7.28 -11.69 -19.55
N LYS A 192 -7.74 -11.92 -20.79
CA LYS A 192 -8.27 -10.82 -21.60
C LYS A 192 -9.47 -10.21 -20.85
N PRO A 193 -9.48 -8.88 -20.63
CA PRO A 193 -10.63 -8.22 -20.04
C PRO A 193 -11.90 -8.42 -20.88
N ASN A 194 -13.02 -8.53 -20.21
CA ASN A 194 -14.33 -8.56 -20.84
C ASN A 194 -14.93 -7.15 -20.85
N SER A 195 -15.60 -6.79 -21.93
CA SER A 195 -16.31 -5.49 -22.03
C SER A 195 -17.40 -5.30 -20.97
N SER A 196 -17.92 -6.41 -20.40
CA SER A 196 -18.89 -6.42 -19.32
C SER A 196 -18.29 -6.31 -17.91
N ASP A 197 -16.95 -6.44 -17.76
CA ASP A 197 -16.29 -6.35 -16.45
C ASP A 197 -16.15 -4.89 -16.02
N LYS A 198 -17.17 -4.37 -15.33
CA LYS A 198 -17.20 -2.97 -14.83
C LYS A 198 -15.98 -2.58 -13.97
N ASN A 199 -15.28 -3.55 -13.36
CA ASN A 199 -14.15 -3.30 -12.47
C ASN A 199 -12.78 -3.63 -13.10
N GLY A 200 -12.74 -4.15 -14.34
CA GLY A 200 -11.51 -4.47 -15.05
C GLY A 200 -10.57 -5.42 -14.29
N SER A 201 -9.44 -5.69 -14.88
CA SER A 201 -8.33 -6.37 -14.21
C SER A 201 -7.24 -5.35 -13.89
N GLN A 202 -6.56 -5.50 -12.75
CA GLN A 202 -5.54 -4.56 -12.31
C GLN A 202 -4.30 -5.27 -11.76
N ILE A 203 -3.15 -4.63 -11.92
CA ILE A 203 -1.93 -5.01 -11.21
C ILE A 203 -1.56 -3.88 -10.27
N PHE A 204 -1.47 -4.21 -9.00
CA PHE A 204 -1.01 -3.28 -7.96
C PHE A 204 0.40 -3.64 -7.55
N VAL A 205 1.24 -2.64 -7.43
CA VAL A 205 2.62 -2.79 -6.94
C VAL A 205 2.84 -1.82 -5.79
N GLN A 206 3.07 -2.37 -4.62
CA GLN A 206 3.46 -1.57 -3.47
C GLN A 206 4.98 -1.53 -3.40
N LEU A 207 5.51 -0.32 -3.27
CA LEU A 207 6.93 -0.06 -3.12
C LEU A 207 7.18 0.73 -1.84
N GLN A 208 8.33 0.51 -1.24
CA GLN A 208 8.74 1.22 -0.02
C GLN A 208 10.11 1.87 -0.22
N ASN A 209 10.20 3.14 0.16
CA ASN A 209 11.47 3.83 0.26
C ASN A 209 12.21 3.34 1.50
N GLN A 210 13.41 2.80 1.33
CA GLN A 210 14.18 2.17 2.43
C GLN A 210 14.75 3.20 3.42
N LYS A 211 14.89 4.47 3.01
CA LYS A 211 15.40 5.53 3.88
C LYS A 211 14.29 6.20 4.69
N THR A 212 13.17 6.52 4.05
CA THR A 212 12.09 7.31 4.66
C THR A 212 10.92 6.47 5.14
N GLY A 213 10.86 5.19 4.75
CA GLY A 213 9.69 4.34 4.98
C GLY A 213 8.50 4.65 4.07
N ALA A 214 8.57 5.70 3.25
CA ALA A 214 7.47 6.12 2.41
C ALA A 214 6.98 5.01 1.48
N ILE A 215 5.67 4.81 1.44
CA ILE A 215 4.99 3.81 0.62
C ILE A 215 4.47 4.49 -0.65
N SER A 216 4.70 3.88 -1.79
CA SER A 216 4.10 4.26 -3.07
C SER A 216 3.38 3.06 -3.67
N VAL A 217 2.16 3.28 -4.15
CA VAL A 217 1.38 2.26 -4.85
C VAL A 217 1.33 2.64 -6.33
N LEU A 218 1.70 1.68 -7.19
CA LEU A 218 1.50 1.80 -8.63
C LEU A 218 0.37 0.87 -9.03
N THR A 219 -0.59 1.41 -9.78
CA THR A 219 -1.75 0.70 -10.30
C THR A 219 -1.66 0.62 -11.83
N VAL A 220 -1.77 -0.57 -12.40
CA VAL A 220 -1.90 -0.75 -13.85
C VAL A 220 -3.26 -1.33 -14.15
N SER A 221 -4.11 -0.54 -14.78
CA SER A 221 -5.36 -1.03 -15.36
C SER A 221 -5.06 -1.84 -16.62
N LEU A 222 -5.73 -2.98 -16.76
CA LEU A 222 -5.58 -3.91 -17.87
C LEU A 222 -6.87 -3.94 -18.67
N ASP A 223 -6.78 -3.59 -19.98
CA ASP A 223 -7.93 -3.63 -20.92
C ASP A 223 -7.67 -4.57 -22.09
#